data_7266ed410a2a5658247dc6c4fdddefe8
#
_entry.id   7266ed410a2a5658247dc6c4fdddefe8
#
_cell.length_a   1.000
_cell.length_b   1.000
_cell.length_c   1.000
_cell.angle_alpha   90.00
_cell.angle_beta   90.00
_cell.angle_gamma   90.00
#
_symmetry.space_group_name_H-M   'P 1'
#
loop_
_entity.id
_entity.type
_entity.pdbx_description
1 polymer ?
#
loop_
_entity_poly.entity_id
_entity_poly.type
_entity_poly.pdbx_seq_one_letter_code
_entity_poly.pdbx_strand_id
1 'polypeptide(L)'
;MGIRDNYLRLIKEIPEYVKVVLAAKTRTVEEIREAVLAGAEIIGENYVQEAGKMYNALGRDAVKIKWHMIGSLQKNKINKALNVFDCIQTIDSIETADALNKRAQNYKKKTPVFIEINIGSEITKSGVRPEYEYVER
;
A
#
# COMPACT_ATOMS: atom_id res chain seq x y z
N MET A 1 -5.73 -8.59 24.89
CA MET A 1 -5.84 -9.36 23.62
C MET A 1 -4.71 -8.97 22.70
N GLY A 2 -4.03 -9.94 22.15
CA GLY A 2 -2.93 -9.71 21.21
C GLY A 2 -3.40 -9.34 19.81
N ILE A 3 -2.47 -9.04 18.94
CA ILE A 3 -2.69 -8.71 17.51
C ILE A 3 -3.43 -9.85 16.81
N ARG A 4 -2.99 -11.09 17.03
CA ARG A 4 -3.62 -12.29 16.47
C ARG A 4 -5.12 -12.37 16.79
N ASP A 5 -5.48 -12.23 18.06
CA ASP A 5 -6.88 -12.37 18.50
C ASP A 5 -7.75 -11.26 17.91
N ASN A 6 -7.24 -10.03 17.90
CA ASN A 6 -7.93 -8.89 17.31
C ASN A 6 -8.13 -9.08 15.80
N TYR A 7 -7.10 -9.55 15.08
CA TYR A 7 -7.20 -9.84 13.66
C TYR A 7 -8.23 -10.93 13.36
N LEU A 8 -8.16 -12.06 14.07
CA LEU A 8 -9.08 -13.17 13.86
C LEU A 8 -10.54 -12.79 14.16
N ARG A 9 -10.75 -11.94 15.16
CA ARG A 9 -12.10 -11.42 15.47
C ARG A 9 -12.60 -10.53 14.33
N LEU A 10 -11.77 -9.61 13.85
CA LEU A 10 -12.12 -8.70 12.76
C LEU A 10 -12.49 -9.46 11.49
N ILE A 11 -11.68 -10.44 11.10
CA ILE A 11 -11.91 -11.22 9.87
C ILE A 11 -13.23 -11.98 9.89
N LYS A 12 -13.69 -12.44 11.05
CA LYS A 12 -15.00 -13.11 11.17
C LYS A 12 -16.18 -12.18 10.85
N GLU A 13 -16.02 -10.89 11.05
CA GLU A 13 -17.07 -9.88 10.82
C GLU A 13 -17.07 -9.34 9.39
N ILE A 14 -15.99 -9.60 8.63
CA ILE A 14 -15.79 -9.08 7.28
C ILE A 14 -16.17 -10.16 6.25
N PRO A 15 -16.99 -9.83 5.23
CA PRO A 15 -17.30 -10.77 4.15
C PRO A 15 -16.05 -11.25 3.41
N GLU A 16 -16.00 -12.51 2.99
CA GLU A 16 -14.84 -13.13 2.34
C GLU A 16 -14.38 -12.42 1.06
N TYR A 17 -15.30 -11.76 0.35
CA TYR A 17 -14.96 -11.00 -0.87
C TYR A 17 -14.27 -9.66 -0.60
N VAL A 18 -14.21 -9.23 0.66
CA VAL A 18 -13.54 -7.98 1.05
C VAL A 18 -12.09 -8.27 1.42
N LYS A 19 -11.17 -7.56 0.78
CA LYS A 19 -9.76 -7.63 1.13
C LYS A 19 -9.41 -6.62 2.21
N VAL A 20 -8.71 -7.08 3.23
CA VAL A 20 -8.29 -6.25 4.36
C VAL A 20 -6.83 -5.87 4.19
N VAL A 21 -6.55 -4.58 4.23
CA VAL A 21 -5.19 -4.04 4.24
C VAL A 21 -4.86 -3.62 5.67
N LEU A 22 -3.85 -4.22 6.27
CA LEU A 22 -3.38 -3.85 7.61
C LEU A 22 -2.35 -2.71 7.52
N ALA A 23 -2.70 -1.56 8.04
CA ALA A 23 -1.78 -0.43 8.13
C ALA A 23 -0.69 -0.71 9.18
N ALA A 24 0.56 -0.82 8.73
CA ALA A 24 1.69 -1.23 9.57
C ALA A 24 2.41 -0.07 10.27
N LYS A 25 2.04 1.17 9.98
CA LYS A 25 2.67 2.35 10.59
C LYS A 25 2.72 2.23 12.11
N THR A 26 3.85 2.57 12.71
CA THR A 26 4.11 2.53 14.15
C THR A 26 4.09 1.11 14.77
N ARG A 27 4.03 0.07 13.95
CA ARG A 27 4.04 -1.32 14.44
C ARG A 27 5.47 -1.92 14.41
N THR A 28 5.72 -2.81 15.36
CA THR A 28 6.98 -3.56 15.40
C THR A 28 6.96 -4.72 14.40
N VAL A 29 8.14 -5.25 14.09
CA VAL A 29 8.29 -6.43 13.23
C VAL A 29 7.56 -7.64 13.83
N GLU A 30 7.63 -7.80 15.15
CA GLU A 30 6.98 -8.89 15.89
C GLU A 30 5.46 -8.79 15.78
N GLU A 31 4.90 -7.60 15.92
CA GLU A 31 3.47 -7.35 15.76
C GLU A 31 2.98 -7.69 14.34
N ILE A 32 3.72 -7.27 13.31
CA ILE A 32 3.39 -7.58 11.92
C ILE A 32 3.53 -9.06 11.64
N ARG A 33 4.59 -9.70 12.16
CA ARG A 33 4.76 -11.17 12.03
C ARG A 33 3.62 -11.93 12.68
N GLU A 34 3.16 -11.50 13.85
CA GLU A 34 2.00 -12.10 14.51
C GLU A 34 0.73 -12.01 13.64
N ALA A 35 0.49 -10.86 13.01
CA ALA A 35 -0.64 -10.69 12.08
C ALA A 35 -0.51 -11.59 10.85
N VAL A 36 0.68 -11.68 10.26
CA VAL A 36 0.94 -12.55 9.09
C VAL A 36 0.72 -14.02 9.43
N LEU A 37 1.20 -14.47 10.59
CA LEU A 37 0.99 -15.84 11.06
C LEU A 37 -0.48 -16.13 11.39
N ALA A 38 -1.25 -15.10 11.72
CA ALA A 38 -2.71 -15.22 11.91
C ALA A 38 -3.51 -15.23 10.59
N GLY A 39 -2.84 -15.02 9.45
CA GLY A 39 -3.45 -15.08 8.13
C GLY A 39 -3.63 -13.73 7.42
N ALA A 40 -3.00 -12.66 7.89
CA ALA A 40 -3.03 -11.38 7.18
C ALA A 40 -2.37 -11.53 5.80
N GLU A 41 -3.08 -11.09 4.76
CA GLU A 41 -2.66 -11.25 3.37
C GLU A 41 -2.01 -9.99 2.79
N ILE A 42 -2.38 -8.81 3.29
CA ILE A 42 -1.98 -7.52 2.74
C ILE A 42 -1.53 -6.58 3.84
N ILE A 43 -0.32 -6.06 3.71
CA ILE A 43 0.23 -5.03 4.58
C ILE A 43 0.31 -3.70 3.84
N GLY A 44 -0.21 -2.65 4.45
CA GLY A 44 -0.13 -1.28 3.92
C GLY A 44 0.92 -0.45 4.65
N GLU A 45 1.76 0.22 3.90
CA GLU A 45 2.79 1.11 4.42
C GLU A 45 2.66 2.51 3.83
N ASN A 46 2.94 3.52 4.65
CA ASN A 46 2.86 4.91 4.23
C ASN A 46 4.16 5.40 3.57
N TYR A 47 5.30 4.82 3.93
CA TYR A 47 6.61 5.27 3.48
C TYR A 47 7.43 4.13 2.88
N VAL A 48 8.03 4.41 1.72
CA VAL A 48 8.83 3.41 0.98
C VAL A 48 9.99 2.88 1.81
N GLN A 49 10.67 3.73 2.55
CA GLN A 49 11.82 3.34 3.37
C GLN A 49 11.41 2.42 4.53
N GLU A 50 10.30 2.73 5.19
CA GLU A 50 9.78 1.90 6.29
C GLU A 50 9.31 0.55 5.76
N ALA A 51 8.64 0.52 4.61
CA ALA A 51 8.26 -0.71 3.94
C ALA A 51 9.48 -1.59 3.61
N GLY A 52 10.54 -1.01 3.07
CA GLY A 52 11.78 -1.73 2.78
C GLY A 52 12.44 -2.32 4.02
N LYS A 53 12.49 -1.58 5.11
CA LYS A 53 13.01 -2.07 6.40
C LYS A 53 12.16 -3.21 6.96
N MET A 54 10.85 -3.06 6.94
CA MET A 54 9.93 -4.08 7.43
C MET A 54 10.01 -5.36 6.57
N TYR A 55 10.05 -5.21 5.25
CA TYR A 55 10.23 -6.31 4.31
C TYR A 55 11.47 -7.12 4.62
N ASN A 56 12.62 -6.46 4.77
CA ASN A 56 13.89 -7.11 5.08
C ASN A 56 13.87 -7.79 6.47
N ALA A 57 13.27 -7.13 7.45
CA ALA A 57 13.20 -7.67 8.82
C ALA A 57 12.29 -8.90 8.94
N LEU A 58 11.21 -8.96 8.15
CA LEU A 58 10.32 -10.12 8.08
C LEU A 58 10.96 -11.32 7.35
N GLY A 59 11.92 -11.07 6.46
CA GLY A 59 12.62 -12.12 5.74
C GLY A 59 11.68 -12.99 4.91
N ARG A 60 11.67 -14.30 5.16
CA ARG A 60 10.82 -15.25 4.40
C ARG A 60 9.32 -14.99 4.54
N ASP A 61 8.88 -14.38 5.62
CA ASP A 61 7.47 -14.06 5.82
C ASP A 61 7.01 -12.91 4.92
N ALA A 62 7.92 -12.02 4.53
CA ALA A 62 7.62 -10.88 3.66
C ALA A 62 7.11 -11.30 2.28
N VAL A 63 7.60 -12.39 1.71
CA VAL A 63 7.21 -12.87 0.36
C VAL A 63 5.86 -13.58 0.35
N LYS A 64 5.33 -13.92 1.51
CA LYS A 64 4.03 -14.60 1.64
C LYS A 64 2.84 -13.63 1.59
N ILE A 65 3.09 -12.34 1.72
CA ILE A 65 2.08 -11.29 1.79
C ILE A 65 2.22 -10.31 0.64
N LYS A 66 1.15 -9.55 0.39
CA LYS A 66 1.16 -8.44 -0.56
C LYS A 66 1.45 -7.13 0.15
N TRP A 67 2.23 -6.29 -0.49
CA TRP A 67 2.62 -4.99 0.02
C TRP A 67 1.92 -3.89 -0.76
N HIS A 68 1.15 -3.08 -0.07
CA HIS A 68 0.44 -1.95 -0.66
C HIS A 68 1.00 -0.63 -0.14
N MET A 69 1.29 0.29 -1.06
CA MET A 69 1.58 1.65 -0.67
C MET A 69 0.28 2.40 -0.44
N ILE A 70 0.09 2.91 0.76
CA ILE A 70 -1.10 3.65 1.17
C ILE A 70 -0.81 5.10 1.56
N GLY A 71 0.44 5.53 1.49
CA GLY A 71 0.88 6.92 1.64
C GLY A 71 1.25 7.54 0.30
N SER A 72 1.47 8.85 0.27
CA SER A 72 1.82 9.59 -0.94
C SER A 72 3.15 9.14 -1.53
N LEU A 73 3.17 8.87 -2.83
CA LEU A 73 4.36 8.45 -3.54
C LEU A 73 5.11 9.65 -4.12
N GLN A 74 6.32 9.89 -3.64
CA GLN A 74 7.23 10.87 -4.23
C GLN A 74 7.93 10.29 -5.46
N LYS A 75 8.12 11.11 -6.52
CA LYS A 75 8.74 10.66 -7.77
C LYS A 75 10.13 10.08 -7.59
N ASN A 76 10.94 10.65 -6.70
CA ASN A 76 12.29 10.16 -6.40
C ASN A 76 12.32 8.84 -5.64
N LYS A 77 11.19 8.34 -5.16
CA LYS A 77 11.05 7.07 -4.45
C LYS A 77 10.48 5.93 -5.31
N ILE A 78 10.08 6.21 -6.55
CA ILE A 78 9.38 5.24 -7.40
C ILE A 78 10.18 3.96 -7.62
N ASN A 79 11.49 4.05 -7.91
CA ASN A 79 12.31 2.86 -8.12
C ASN A 79 12.33 1.95 -6.90
N LYS A 80 12.47 2.52 -5.71
CA LYS A 80 12.43 1.76 -4.45
C LYS A 80 11.03 1.20 -4.19
N ALA A 81 9.99 1.97 -4.50
CA ALA A 81 8.60 1.53 -4.37
C ALA A 81 8.31 0.31 -5.25
N LEU A 82 8.76 0.32 -6.49
CA LEU A 82 8.58 -0.80 -7.42
C LEU A 82 9.25 -2.10 -6.96
N ASN A 83 10.31 -1.99 -6.16
CA ASN A 83 10.99 -3.16 -5.61
C ASN A 83 10.24 -3.80 -4.44
N VAL A 84 9.41 -3.06 -3.73
CA VAL A 84 8.75 -3.52 -2.49
C VAL A 84 7.27 -3.73 -2.69
N PHE A 85 6.57 -2.79 -3.34
CA PHE A 85 5.12 -2.79 -3.40
C PHE A 85 4.55 -3.60 -4.56
N ASP A 86 3.51 -4.34 -4.26
CA ASP A 86 2.68 -5.06 -5.25
C ASP A 86 1.56 -4.19 -5.80
N CYS A 87 1.14 -3.17 -5.05
CA CYS A 87 0.09 -2.22 -5.43
C CYS A 87 0.38 -0.84 -4.85
N ILE A 88 0.06 0.20 -5.61
CA ILE A 88 0.14 1.59 -5.16
C ILE A 88 -1.26 2.18 -5.19
N GLN A 89 -1.80 2.52 -4.03
CA GLN A 89 -3.18 2.97 -3.87
C GLN A 89 -3.35 4.50 -3.96
N THR A 90 -2.28 5.23 -4.21
CA THR A 90 -2.23 6.67 -3.95
C THR A 90 -1.75 7.48 -5.16
N ILE A 91 -2.15 7.07 -6.34
CA ILE A 91 -1.87 7.85 -7.56
C ILE A 91 -2.80 9.07 -7.57
N ASP A 92 -2.22 10.25 -7.49
CA ASP A 92 -2.93 11.52 -7.32
C ASP A 92 -2.63 12.54 -8.42
N SER A 93 -1.82 12.18 -9.42
CA SER A 93 -1.52 13.06 -10.55
C SER A 93 -1.10 12.26 -11.78
N ILE A 94 -1.31 12.86 -12.95
CA ILE A 94 -0.85 12.30 -14.22
C ILE A 94 0.67 12.20 -14.25
N GLU A 95 1.36 13.21 -13.73
CA GLU A 95 2.83 13.23 -13.68
C GLU A 95 3.41 12.06 -12.88
N THR A 96 2.78 11.72 -11.75
CA THR A 96 3.20 10.56 -10.95
C THR A 96 2.88 9.26 -11.67
N ALA A 97 1.70 9.16 -12.30
CA ALA A 97 1.31 8.00 -13.09
C ALA A 97 2.28 7.75 -14.26
N ASP A 98 2.64 8.78 -15.01
CA ASP A 98 3.58 8.68 -16.12
C ASP A 98 4.98 8.28 -15.65
N ALA A 99 5.46 8.89 -14.57
CA ALA A 99 6.76 8.56 -13.99
C ALA A 99 6.81 7.10 -13.52
N LEU A 100 5.74 6.63 -12.87
CA LEU A 100 5.60 5.24 -12.43
C LEU A 100 5.58 4.28 -13.63
N ASN A 101 4.77 4.59 -14.66
CA ASN A 101 4.65 3.77 -15.85
C ASN A 101 5.99 3.60 -16.59
N LYS A 102 6.71 4.69 -16.82
CA LYS A 102 8.03 4.67 -17.47
C LYS A 102 9.02 3.78 -16.70
N ARG A 103 9.04 3.86 -15.38
CA ARG A 103 9.95 3.08 -14.56
C ARG A 103 9.52 1.62 -14.41
N ALA A 104 8.21 1.36 -14.34
CA ALA A 104 7.68 0.00 -14.31
C ALA A 104 8.04 -0.79 -15.57
N GLN A 105 8.08 -0.14 -16.73
CA GLN A 105 8.53 -0.74 -17.99
C GLN A 105 9.96 -1.28 -17.89
N ASN A 106 10.88 -0.54 -17.24
CA ASN A 106 12.26 -0.98 -17.04
C ASN A 106 12.36 -2.23 -16.16
N TYR A 107 11.42 -2.41 -15.25
CA TYR A 107 11.32 -3.60 -14.38
C TYR A 107 10.53 -4.75 -15.03
N LYS A 108 9.99 -4.55 -16.23
CA LYS A 108 9.06 -5.50 -16.90
C LYS A 108 7.90 -5.92 -15.97
N LYS A 109 7.42 -4.98 -15.19
CA LYS A 109 6.41 -5.21 -14.14
C LYS A 109 5.14 -4.44 -14.47
N LYS A 110 4.00 -5.11 -14.34
CA LYS A 110 2.70 -4.45 -14.26
C LYS A 110 2.38 -4.23 -12.78
N THR A 111 2.20 -2.97 -12.41
CA THR A 111 1.89 -2.61 -11.03
C THR A 111 0.44 -2.12 -10.96
N PRO A 112 -0.45 -2.83 -10.29
CA PRO A 112 -1.80 -2.35 -10.01
C PRO A 112 -1.74 -1.03 -9.23
N VAL A 113 -2.61 -0.11 -9.59
CA VAL A 113 -2.72 1.19 -8.92
C VAL A 113 -4.18 1.54 -8.66
N PHE A 114 -4.42 2.36 -7.64
CA PHE A 114 -5.68 3.04 -7.43
C PHE A 114 -5.46 4.55 -7.57
N ILE A 115 -6.44 5.22 -8.14
CA ILE A 115 -6.44 6.68 -8.20
C ILE A 115 -7.02 7.21 -6.89
N GLU A 116 -6.24 8.02 -6.18
CA GLU A 116 -6.69 8.66 -4.96
C GLU A 116 -7.48 9.93 -5.31
N ILE A 117 -8.73 9.99 -4.86
CA ILE A 117 -9.62 11.14 -5.10
C ILE A 117 -9.85 11.88 -3.78
N ASN A 118 -9.60 13.18 -3.78
CA ASN A 118 -9.89 14.06 -2.64
C ASN A 118 -11.35 14.51 -2.68
N ILE A 119 -12.25 13.66 -2.23
CA ILE A 119 -13.71 13.89 -2.26
C ILE A 119 -14.11 15.13 -1.46
N GLY A 120 -13.47 15.35 -0.31
CA GLY A 120 -13.72 16.51 0.56
C GLY A 120 -13.13 17.82 0.06
N SER A 121 -12.33 17.81 -1.00
CA SER A 121 -11.61 18.96 -1.56
C SER A 121 -10.79 19.72 -0.49
N GLU A 122 -10.24 18.98 0.48
CA GLU A 122 -9.40 19.54 1.52
C GLU A 122 -8.02 19.90 0.97
N ILE A 123 -7.58 21.15 1.17
CA ILE A 123 -6.30 21.66 0.64
C ILE A 123 -5.10 20.90 1.20
N THR A 124 -5.19 20.44 2.44
CA THR A 124 -4.11 19.75 3.15
C THR A 124 -3.98 18.28 2.83
N LYS A 125 -4.95 17.70 2.12
CA LYS A 125 -4.95 16.27 1.73
C LYS A 125 -4.56 16.08 0.28
N SER A 126 -3.88 14.95 0.01
CA SER A 126 -3.56 14.50 -1.34
C SER A 126 -4.81 13.96 -2.06
N GLY A 127 -4.66 13.65 -3.32
CA GLY A 127 -5.71 13.13 -4.17
C GLY A 127 -6.10 14.09 -5.29
N VAL A 128 -6.54 13.54 -6.42
CA VAL A 128 -7.08 14.34 -7.52
C VAL A 128 -8.42 14.95 -7.12
N ARG A 129 -8.76 16.08 -7.74
CA ARG A 129 -10.08 16.68 -7.54
C ARG A 129 -11.17 15.75 -8.07
N PRO A 130 -12.36 15.73 -7.44
CA PRO A 130 -13.44 14.81 -7.81
C PRO A 130 -14.17 15.18 -9.11
N GLU A 131 -13.75 16.25 -9.79
CA GLU A 131 -14.32 16.64 -11.06
C GLU A 131 -13.94 15.64 -12.16
N TYR A 132 -14.90 15.30 -13.00
CA TYR A 132 -14.79 14.29 -14.06
C TYR A 132 -13.54 14.45 -14.94
N GLU A 133 -13.24 15.69 -15.36
CA GLU A 133 -12.09 16.00 -16.21
C GLU A 133 -10.72 15.62 -15.64
N TYR A 134 -10.60 15.52 -14.30
CA TYR A 134 -9.37 15.10 -13.61
C TYR A 134 -9.26 13.60 -13.43
N VAL A 135 -10.36 12.88 -13.50
CA VAL A 135 -10.42 11.43 -13.30
C VAL A 135 -10.27 10.66 -14.61
N GLU A 136 -10.76 11.22 -15.72
CA GLU A 136 -10.67 10.58 -17.05
C GLU A 136 -9.29 10.66 -17.71
N ARG A 137 -8.45 11.59 -17.32
CA ARG A 137 -7.12 11.73 -17.91
C ARG A 137 -6.18 10.66 -17.41
#